data_5c8fa421369de4082c2ea25e1bef458a
#
_entry.id   5c8fa421369de4082c2ea25e1bef458a
#
_cell.length_a   1.000
_cell.length_b   1.000
_cell.length_c   1.000
_cell.angle_alpha   90.00
_cell.angle_beta   90.00
_cell.angle_gamma   90.00
#
_symmetry.space_group_name_H-M   'P 1'
#
loop_
_entity.id
_entity.type
_entity.pdbx_description
1 polymer ?
#
loop_
_entity_poly.entity_id
_entity_poly.type
_entity_poly.pdbx_seq_one_letter_code
_entity_poly.pdbx_strand_id
1 'polypeptide(L)'
;MGPLSARSYPGRRVVKPAPPKAQRAKQEIDYGRRGVAGHVFGAFQPALGDALSAPYVGRTTANWVDFLGKLEAWIDPSVARVYAVMDNLNTHSATDVLHFALAHPRWEFVFQPKYAAYLNLIEPWWKILRSLALKGRRFEVWPEIEEAVRRATAYWNAHKHPFLWGRKRRHRTARRPGVGLVPNLSGT
;
A
#
# COMPACT_ATOMS: atom_id res chain seq x y z
N MET A 1 -7.20 0.92 2.51
CA MET A 1 -6.33 0.41 3.60
C MET A 1 -6.79 0.98 4.93
N GLY A 2 -6.92 0.19 5.97
CA GLY A 2 -7.31 0.64 7.30
C GLY A 2 -7.98 -0.46 8.12
N PRO A 3 -8.37 -0.17 9.36
CA PRO A 3 -8.25 1.14 10.02
C PRO A 3 -6.80 1.48 10.40
N LEU A 4 -6.46 2.75 10.27
CA LEU A 4 -5.22 3.34 10.76
C LEU A 4 -5.55 4.29 11.90
N SER A 5 -4.72 4.36 12.93
CA SER A 5 -4.93 5.29 14.03
C SER A 5 -3.64 5.98 14.44
N ALA A 6 -3.71 7.28 14.63
CA ALA A 6 -2.72 8.04 15.36
C ALA A 6 -2.96 7.89 16.86
N ARG A 7 -1.92 8.01 17.67
CA ARG A 7 -2.00 8.01 19.12
C ARG A 7 -1.96 9.44 19.63
N SER A 8 -2.86 9.76 20.55
CA SER A 8 -2.91 11.10 21.16
C SER A 8 -1.80 11.35 22.19
N TYR A 9 -1.09 10.30 22.61
CA TYR A 9 0.04 10.40 23.53
C TYR A 9 1.23 9.60 23.01
N PRO A 10 2.46 10.12 23.19
CA PRO A 10 3.64 9.33 22.99
C PRO A 10 3.62 8.15 23.96
N GLY A 11 3.51 6.90 23.44
CA GLY A 11 3.72 5.73 24.26
C GLY A 11 5.17 5.71 24.74
N ARG A 12 5.39 5.50 26.00
CA ARG A 12 6.73 5.31 26.54
C ARG A 12 7.29 3.97 26.06
N ARG A 13 8.47 4.01 25.51
CA ARG A 13 9.23 2.81 25.23
C ARG A 13 10.01 2.46 26.50
N VAL A 14 9.58 1.44 27.22
CA VAL A 14 10.30 0.95 28.37
C VAL A 14 11.16 -0.23 27.91
N VAL A 15 12.46 -0.09 28.06
CA VAL A 15 13.42 -1.20 27.86
C VAL A 15 13.70 -1.77 29.23
N LYS A 16 13.22 -2.99 29.50
CA LYS A 16 13.59 -3.73 30.71
C LYS A 16 14.91 -4.46 30.48
N PRO A 17 15.88 -4.37 31.41
CA PRO A 17 17.11 -5.12 31.30
C PRO A 17 16.82 -6.63 31.18
N ALA A 18 17.66 -7.32 30.42
CA ALA A 18 17.54 -8.76 30.29
C ALA A 18 17.78 -9.42 31.66
N PRO A 19 16.93 -10.39 32.09
CA PRO A 19 17.26 -11.19 33.24
C PRO A 19 18.53 -12.00 32.99
N PRO A 20 19.30 -12.40 34.06
CA PRO A 20 20.63 -12.97 33.92
C PRO A 20 20.76 -14.20 33.02
N LYS A 21 19.67 -14.85 32.67
CA LYS A 21 19.63 -16.03 31.76
C LYS A 21 18.98 -15.75 30.41
N ALA A 22 18.58 -14.53 30.13
CA ALA A 22 17.90 -14.19 28.88
C ALA A 22 18.86 -13.61 27.84
N GLN A 23 18.78 -14.10 26.62
CA GLN A 23 19.60 -13.63 25.49
C GLN A 23 19.19 -12.26 24.94
N ARG A 24 18.02 -11.72 25.29
CA ARG A 24 17.51 -10.45 24.78
C ARG A 24 16.77 -9.66 25.85
N ALA A 25 16.98 -8.35 25.87
CA ALA A 25 16.20 -7.44 26.68
C ALA A 25 14.74 -7.44 26.22
N LYS A 26 13.80 -7.49 27.18
CA LYS A 26 12.37 -7.33 26.90
C LYS A 26 12.09 -5.87 26.62
N GLN A 27 11.44 -5.62 25.48
CA GLN A 27 10.97 -4.31 25.10
C GLN A 27 9.45 -4.26 25.25
N GLU A 28 8.97 -3.46 26.18
CA GLU A 28 7.55 -3.18 26.33
C GLU A 28 7.22 -1.87 25.62
N ILE A 29 6.17 -1.90 24.82
CA ILE A 29 5.62 -0.71 24.15
C ILE A 29 4.40 -0.30 24.96
N ASP A 30 4.45 0.89 25.53
CA ASP A 30 3.28 1.47 26.18
C ASP A 30 2.24 1.83 25.11
N TYR A 31 1.03 1.29 25.25
CA TYR A 31 -0.10 1.55 24.38
C TYR A 31 -0.81 2.83 24.85
N GLY A 32 -0.34 3.99 24.42
CA GLY A 32 -1.07 5.23 24.63
C GLY A 32 -2.50 5.17 24.08
N ARG A 33 -3.37 6.10 24.50
CA ARG A 33 -4.74 6.21 23.98
C ARG A 33 -4.72 6.33 22.45
N ARG A 34 -5.60 5.62 21.78
CA ARG A 34 -5.78 5.74 20.34
C ARG A 34 -6.40 7.10 20.05
N GLY A 35 -5.76 7.88 19.20
CA GLY A 35 -6.33 9.10 18.65
C GLY A 35 -7.32 8.80 17.52
N VAL A 36 -7.54 9.80 16.67
CA VAL A 36 -8.43 9.68 15.50
C VAL A 36 -8.01 8.48 14.65
N ALA A 37 -8.97 7.62 14.36
CA ALA A 37 -8.80 6.50 13.44
C ALA A 37 -9.34 6.88 12.05
N GLY A 38 -8.66 6.43 11.02
CA GLY A 38 -9.06 6.70 9.64
C GLY A 38 -8.70 5.59 8.67
N HIS A 39 -9.00 5.84 7.42
CA HIS A 39 -8.78 4.92 6.31
C HIS A 39 -8.07 5.65 5.18
N VAL A 40 -7.31 4.91 4.40
CA VAL A 40 -6.75 5.43 3.14
C VAL A 40 -7.49 4.75 2.00
N PHE A 41 -8.15 5.55 1.18
CA PHE A 41 -8.65 5.10 -0.12
C PHE A 41 -7.51 5.20 -1.14
N GLY A 42 -7.56 4.39 -2.17
CA GLY A 42 -6.53 4.40 -3.18
C GLY A 42 -6.97 3.75 -4.47
N ALA A 43 -6.33 4.18 -5.54
CA ALA A 43 -6.40 3.57 -6.84
C ALA A 43 -4.98 3.28 -7.34
N PHE A 44 -4.85 2.27 -8.16
CA PHE A 44 -3.60 1.87 -8.77
C PHE A 44 -3.82 1.54 -10.23
N GLN A 45 -3.05 2.16 -11.11
CA GLN A 45 -3.05 1.89 -12.53
C GLN A 45 -1.88 0.96 -12.88
N PRO A 46 -2.09 -0.34 -13.04
CA PRO A 46 -1.00 -1.31 -13.17
C PRO A 46 -0.14 -1.11 -14.41
N ALA A 47 -0.74 -0.64 -15.51
CA ALA A 47 -0.05 -0.46 -16.78
C ALA A 47 1.07 0.59 -16.71
N LEU A 48 0.88 1.66 -15.96
CA LEU A 48 1.87 2.73 -15.78
C LEU A 48 2.55 2.67 -14.42
N GLY A 49 1.96 1.96 -13.46
CA GLY A 49 2.40 1.93 -12.07
C GLY A 49 1.96 3.15 -11.26
N ASP A 50 1.06 3.96 -11.79
CA ASP A 50 0.56 5.15 -11.12
C ASP A 50 -0.35 4.80 -9.94
N ALA A 51 -0.25 5.60 -8.88
CA ALA A 51 -1.06 5.45 -7.69
C ALA A 51 -1.69 6.78 -7.26
N LEU A 52 -2.94 6.72 -6.83
CA LEU A 52 -3.60 7.80 -6.10
C LEU A 52 -3.97 7.28 -4.71
N SER A 53 -3.70 8.05 -3.68
CA SER A 53 -4.09 7.72 -2.30
C SER A 53 -4.63 8.92 -1.58
N ALA A 54 -5.76 8.76 -0.91
CA ALA A 54 -6.41 9.81 -0.13
C ALA A 54 -6.81 9.29 1.26
N PRO A 55 -6.27 9.87 2.34
CA PRO A 55 -6.69 9.58 3.71
C PRO A 55 -8.04 10.21 4.05
N TYR A 56 -8.84 9.50 4.85
CA TYR A 56 -10.13 9.97 5.37
C TYR A 56 -10.35 9.51 6.81
N VAL A 57 -11.00 10.34 7.61
CA VAL A 57 -11.33 10.02 9.02
C VAL A 57 -12.41 8.95 9.13
N GLY A 58 -12.98 8.48 8.05
CA GLY A 58 -13.99 7.42 8.09
C GLY A 58 -14.13 6.73 6.75
N ARG A 59 -14.78 5.58 6.75
CA ARG A 59 -15.12 4.85 5.54
C ARG A 59 -16.62 4.98 5.27
N THR A 60 -17.03 6.17 4.86
CA THR A 60 -18.41 6.50 4.52
C THR A 60 -18.61 6.52 3.00
N THR A 61 -19.87 6.40 2.55
CA THR A 61 -20.23 6.58 1.13
C THR A 61 -19.84 7.95 0.62
N ALA A 62 -20.06 9.01 1.41
CA ALA A 62 -19.70 10.37 1.03
C ALA A 62 -18.17 10.50 0.77
N ASN A 63 -17.33 9.95 1.65
CA ASN A 63 -15.88 9.93 1.46
C ASN A 63 -15.47 9.11 0.23
N TRP A 64 -16.23 8.07 -0.08
CA TRP A 64 -15.98 7.26 -1.27
C TRP A 64 -16.32 8.03 -2.55
N VAL A 65 -17.45 8.73 -2.60
CA VAL A 65 -17.84 9.57 -3.75
C VAL A 65 -16.87 10.74 -3.94
N ASP A 66 -16.43 11.38 -2.85
CA ASP A 66 -15.38 12.41 -2.92
C ASP A 66 -14.06 11.83 -3.49
N PHE A 67 -13.69 10.62 -3.08
CA PHE A 67 -12.54 9.94 -3.64
C PHE A 67 -12.70 9.63 -5.14
N LEU A 68 -13.89 9.21 -5.58
CA LEU A 68 -14.18 9.00 -7.01
C LEU A 68 -14.05 10.31 -7.80
N GLY A 69 -14.49 11.44 -7.25
CA GLY A 69 -14.28 12.76 -7.87
C GLY A 69 -12.81 13.13 -8.01
N LYS A 70 -11.99 12.86 -6.99
CA LYS A 70 -10.54 13.04 -7.05
C LYS A 70 -9.90 12.12 -8.08
N LEU A 71 -10.40 10.91 -8.20
CA LEU A 71 -9.90 9.93 -9.17
C LEU A 71 -10.26 10.33 -10.60
N GLU A 72 -11.47 10.85 -10.83
CA GLU A 72 -11.88 11.41 -12.12
C GLU A 72 -10.96 12.56 -12.54
N ALA A 73 -10.66 13.48 -11.62
CA ALA A 73 -9.75 14.60 -11.89
C ALA A 73 -8.29 14.15 -12.11
N TRP A 74 -7.90 13.00 -11.57
CA TRP A 74 -6.55 12.45 -11.73
C TRP A 74 -6.35 11.70 -13.05
N ILE A 75 -7.43 11.12 -13.60
CA ILE A 75 -7.37 10.37 -14.87
C ILE A 75 -7.34 11.36 -16.04
N ASP A 76 -6.43 11.12 -16.97
CA ASP A 76 -6.32 11.94 -18.20
C ASP A 76 -7.69 12.07 -18.90
N PRO A 77 -8.12 13.31 -19.22
CA PRO A 77 -9.40 13.54 -19.91
C PRO A 77 -9.52 12.83 -21.25
N SER A 78 -8.41 12.52 -21.92
CA SER A 78 -8.39 11.81 -23.21
C SER A 78 -8.75 10.32 -23.08
N VAL A 79 -8.76 9.77 -21.85
CA VAL A 79 -9.14 8.37 -21.62
C VAL A 79 -10.63 8.20 -21.88
N ALA A 80 -10.96 7.48 -22.94
CA ALA A 80 -12.34 7.28 -23.38
C ALA A 80 -13.14 6.34 -22.46
N ARG A 81 -12.48 5.41 -21.75
CA ARG A 81 -13.15 4.44 -20.86
C ARG A 81 -12.28 4.06 -19.67
N VAL A 82 -12.91 4.03 -18.49
CA VAL A 82 -12.27 3.71 -17.21
C VAL A 82 -12.91 2.46 -16.64
N TYR A 83 -12.17 1.38 -16.53
CA TYR A 83 -12.60 0.15 -15.85
C TYR A 83 -12.13 0.19 -14.39
N ALA A 84 -13.05 0.46 -13.48
CA ALA A 84 -12.76 0.49 -12.05
C ALA A 84 -13.00 -0.88 -11.42
N VAL A 85 -11.94 -1.68 -11.28
CA VAL A 85 -12.01 -2.99 -10.63
C VAL A 85 -11.95 -2.82 -9.11
N MET A 86 -12.97 -3.29 -8.40
CA MET A 86 -13.09 -3.10 -6.96
C MET A 86 -13.71 -4.32 -6.26
N ASP A 87 -13.55 -4.37 -4.94
CA ASP A 87 -14.20 -5.38 -4.11
C ASP A 87 -15.69 -5.07 -3.86
N ASN A 88 -16.42 -6.07 -3.34
CA ASN A 88 -17.85 -5.98 -3.09
C ASN A 88 -18.18 -5.31 -1.74
N LEU A 89 -17.54 -4.21 -1.37
CA LEU A 89 -17.91 -3.46 -0.18
C LEU A 89 -19.25 -2.73 -0.37
N ASN A 90 -20.08 -2.72 0.65
CA ASN A 90 -21.40 -2.06 0.59
C ASN A 90 -21.34 -0.57 0.21
N THR A 91 -20.25 0.12 0.60
CA THR A 91 -20.02 1.52 0.22
C THR A 91 -19.80 1.71 -1.27
N HIS A 92 -19.41 0.67 -2.00
CA HIS A 92 -19.16 0.72 -3.44
C HIS A 92 -20.43 0.52 -4.27
N SER A 93 -21.50 0.01 -3.67
CA SER A 93 -22.79 -0.25 -4.32
C SER A 93 -23.90 0.71 -3.88
N ALA A 94 -23.57 1.79 -3.20
CA ALA A 94 -24.54 2.77 -2.73
C ALA A 94 -25.14 3.60 -3.89
N THR A 95 -26.33 4.13 -3.69
CA THR A 95 -27.05 4.97 -4.68
C THR A 95 -26.19 6.14 -5.18
N ASP A 96 -25.41 6.77 -4.31
CA ASP A 96 -24.54 7.89 -4.68
C ASP A 96 -23.45 7.48 -5.68
N VAL A 97 -22.97 6.23 -5.61
CA VAL A 97 -22.01 5.67 -6.59
C VAL A 97 -22.68 5.47 -7.94
N LEU A 98 -23.96 5.06 -7.94
CA LEU A 98 -24.75 4.99 -9.17
C LEU A 98 -24.91 6.37 -9.80
N HIS A 99 -25.22 7.40 -8.99
CA HIS A 99 -25.31 8.78 -9.49
C HIS A 99 -23.98 9.26 -10.07
N PHE A 100 -22.85 8.92 -9.42
CA PHE A 100 -21.54 9.22 -9.99
C PHE A 100 -21.34 8.55 -11.35
N ALA A 101 -21.69 7.26 -11.47
CA ALA A 101 -21.55 6.52 -12.73
C ALA A 101 -22.41 7.12 -13.85
N LEU A 102 -23.64 7.55 -13.54
CA LEU A 102 -24.52 8.22 -14.50
C LEU A 102 -23.98 9.58 -14.95
N ALA A 103 -23.34 10.33 -14.05
CA ALA A 103 -22.71 11.62 -14.37
C ALA A 103 -21.40 11.46 -15.17
N HIS A 104 -20.74 10.30 -15.08
CA HIS A 104 -19.46 10.01 -15.72
C HIS A 104 -19.55 8.76 -16.60
N PRO A 105 -20.17 8.82 -17.78
CA PRO A 105 -20.49 7.65 -18.61
C PRO A 105 -19.27 6.90 -19.16
N ARG A 106 -18.07 7.46 -19.01
CA ARG A 106 -16.82 6.74 -19.33
C ARG A 106 -16.41 5.70 -18.31
N TRP A 107 -17.07 5.66 -17.12
CA TRP A 107 -16.77 4.74 -16.04
C TRP A 107 -17.57 3.45 -16.12
N GLU A 108 -16.87 2.34 -15.94
CA GLU A 108 -17.44 1.01 -15.82
C GLU A 108 -16.91 0.36 -14.53
N PHE A 109 -17.81 0.13 -13.57
CA PHE A 109 -17.48 -0.50 -12.31
C PHE A 109 -17.52 -2.03 -12.45
N VAL A 110 -16.38 -2.66 -12.22
CA VAL A 110 -16.22 -4.11 -12.30
C VAL A 110 -16.02 -4.66 -10.89
N PHE A 111 -17.01 -5.37 -10.39
CA PHE A 111 -16.93 -5.98 -9.07
C PHE A 111 -16.24 -7.35 -9.13
N GLN A 112 -15.28 -7.56 -8.23
CA GLN A 112 -14.58 -8.83 -8.15
C GLN A 112 -15.50 -9.95 -7.64
N PRO A 113 -15.28 -11.22 -8.06
CA PRO A 113 -15.97 -12.35 -7.45
C PRO A 113 -15.70 -12.41 -5.94
N LYS A 114 -16.68 -12.90 -5.18
CA LYS A 114 -16.48 -13.14 -3.74
C LYS A 114 -15.27 -14.08 -3.54
N TYR A 115 -14.47 -13.82 -2.51
CA TYR A 115 -13.25 -14.57 -2.16
C TYR A 115 -12.08 -14.48 -3.16
N ALA A 116 -12.15 -13.59 -4.14
CA ALA A 116 -11.10 -13.39 -5.15
C ALA A 116 -10.17 -12.19 -4.85
N ALA A 117 -9.93 -11.88 -3.58
CA ALA A 117 -9.10 -10.73 -3.17
C ALA A 117 -7.69 -10.74 -3.79
N TYR A 118 -7.16 -11.92 -4.17
CA TYR A 118 -5.87 -12.05 -4.85
C TYR A 118 -5.85 -11.45 -6.27
N LEU A 119 -7.02 -11.20 -6.87
CA LEU A 119 -7.15 -10.50 -8.15
C LEU A 119 -7.08 -8.98 -7.99
N ASN A 120 -7.12 -8.48 -6.75
CA ASN A 120 -7.07 -7.05 -6.50
C ASN A 120 -5.64 -6.51 -6.61
N LEU A 121 -5.33 -5.91 -7.75
CA LEU A 121 -4.00 -5.36 -8.05
C LEU A 121 -3.61 -4.16 -7.18
N ILE A 122 -4.51 -3.63 -6.34
CA ILE A 122 -4.18 -2.61 -5.35
C ILE A 122 -3.38 -3.16 -4.15
N GLU A 123 -3.44 -4.47 -3.88
CA GLU A 123 -2.75 -5.07 -2.73
C GLU A 123 -1.21 -4.88 -2.76
N PRO A 124 -0.52 -5.05 -3.90
CA PRO A 124 0.90 -4.66 -4.01
C PRO A 124 1.15 -3.20 -3.65
N TRP A 125 0.27 -2.29 -4.08
CA TRP A 125 0.38 -0.88 -3.73
C TRP A 125 0.23 -0.65 -2.22
N TRP A 126 -0.73 -1.30 -1.56
CA TRP A 126 -0.87 -1.20 -0.10
C TRP A 126 0.37 -1.65 0.66
N LYS A 127 1.07 -2.68 0.18
CA LYS A 127 2.35 -3.13 0.77
C LYS A 127 3.44 -2.07 0.62
N ILE A 128 3.54 -1.48 -0.55
CA ILE A 128 4.50 -0.40 -0.85
C ILE A 128 4.19 0.84 -0.01
N LEU A 129 2.95 1.32 -0.03
CA LEU A 129 2.53 2.50 0.73
C LEU A 129 2.78 2.31 2.24
N ARG A 130 2.43 1.14 2.78
CA ARG A 130 2.71 0.81 4.19
C ARG A 130 4.20 0.85 4.49
N SER A 131 5.03 0.35 3.60
CA SER A 131 6.48 0.36 3.77
C SER A 131 7.06 1.78 3.73
N LEU A 132 6.59 2.62 2.81
CA LEU A 132 7.11 3.98 2.61
C LEU A 132 6.56 4.99 3.64
N ALA A 133 5.26 4.90 3.95
CA ALA A 133 4.58 5.88 4.78
C ALA A 133 4.56 5.52 6.28
N LEU A 134 4.35 4.24 6.62
CA LEU A 134 3.91 3.86 7.96
C LEU A 134 4.92 3.01 8.73
N LYS A 135 5.68 2.14 8.05
CA LYS A 135 6.56 1.17 8.71
C LYS A 135 7.64 1.87 9.54
N GLY A 136 7.72 1.48 10.82
CA GLY A 136 8.71 2.00 11.75
C GLY A 136 8.46 3.43 12.21
N ARG A 137 7.36 4.06 11.81
CA ARG A 137 6.96 5.40 12.20
C ARG A 137 5.90 5.37 13.29
N ARG A 138 5.91 6.41 14.08
CA ARG A 138 4.90 6.71 15.07
C ARG A 138 4.28 8.06 14.75
N PHE A 139 2.98 8.14 14.84
CA PHE A 139 2.21 9.34 14.55
C PHE A 139 1.46 9.76 15.82
N GLU A 140 1.49 11.03 16.13
CA GLU A 140 0.79 11.60 17.28
C GLU A 140 -0.61 12.05 16.89
N VAL A 141 -0.76 12.62 15.70
CA VAL A 141 -2.01 13.16 15.18
C VAL A 141 -2.30 12.65 13.77
N TRP A 142 -3.57 12.68 13.39
CA TRP A 142 -4.01 12.21 12.08
C TRP A 142 -3.36 12.95 10.88
N PRO A 143 -3.18 14.29 10.91
CA PRO A 143 -2.52 15.01 9.82
C PRO A 143 -1.10 14.52 9.48
N GLU A 144 -0.38 13.96 10.45
CA GLU A 144 0.95 13.37 10.18
C GLU A 144 0.84 12.11 9.30
N ILE A 145 -0.22 11.32 9.50
CA ILE A 145 -0.50 10.15 8.64
C ILE A 145 -0.88 10.62 7.24
N GLU A 146 -1.71 11.65 7.13
CA GLU A 146 -2.11 12.24 5.85
C GLU A 146 -0.90 12.72 5.07
N GLU A 147 -0.02 13.46 5.70
CA GLU A 147 1.20 13.98 5.09
C GLU A 147 2.16 12.82 4.71
N ALA A 148 2.32 11.81 5.57
CA ALA A 148 3.14 10.66 5.27
C ALA A 148 2.62 9.87 4.05
N VAL A 149 1.31 9.69 3.94
CA VAL A 149 0.66 9.02 2.80
C VAL A 149 0.85 9.85 1.53
N ARG A 150 0.63 11.17 1.60
CA ARG A 150 0.80 12.10 0.48
C ARG A 150 2.23 12.05 -0.06
N ARG A 151 3.23 12.19 0.81
CA ARG A 151 4.66 12.13 0.44
C ARG A 151 5.05 10.78 -0.16
N ALA A 152 4.60 9.68 0.44
CA ALA A 152 4.91 8.35 -0.04
C ALA A 152 4.30 8.08 -1.44
N THR A 153 3.07 8.56 -1.68
CA THR A 153 2.42 8.44 -2.98
C THR A 153 3.14 9.29 -4.03
N ALA A 154 3.51 10.54 -3.70
CA ALA A 154 4.27 11.40 -4.59
C ALA A 154 5.65 10.82 -4.93
N TYR A 155 6.38 10.32 -3.92
CA TYR A 155 7.66 9.63 -4.11
C TYR A 155 7.53 8.43 -5.04
N TRP A 156 6.51 7.58 -4.79
CA TRP A 156 6.27 6.43 -5.65
C TRP A 156 6.00 6.83 -7.10
N ASN A 157 5.11 7.80 -7.33
CA ASN A 157 4.77 8.24 -8.69
C ASN A 157 5.96 8.85 -9.44
N ALA A 158 6.90 9.49 -8.72
CA ALA A 158 8.15 9.97 -9.31
C ALA A 158 9.12 8.84 -9.71
N HIS A 159 9.02 7.65 -9.09
CA HIS A 159 9.91 6.50 -9.31
C HIS A 159 9.14 5.25 -9.73
N LYS A 160 7.90 5.42 -10.21
CA LYS A 160 7.00 4.34 -10.59
C LYS A 160 7.56 3.46 -11.71
N HIS A 161 7.07 2.25 -11.74
CA HIS A 161 7.30 1.32 -12.84
C HIS A 161 6.03 0.49 -13.08
N PRO A 162 5.78 0.04 -14.32
CA PRO A 162 4.65 -0.84 -14.63
C PRO A 162 4.66 -2.10 -13.76
N PHE A 163 3.48 -2.51 -13.32
CA PHE A 163 3.30 -3.78 -12.62
C PHE A 163 3.18 -4.91 -13.64
N LEU A 164 4.22 -5.73 -13.74
CA LEU A 164 4.24 -6.86 -14.66
C LEU A 164 3.78 -8.13 -13.93
N TRP A 165 2.58 -8.59 -14.24
CA TRP A 165 2.03 -9.83 -13.74
C TRP A 165 2.77 -11.05 -14.34
N GLY A 166 3.15 -12.01 -13.50
CA GLY A 166 3.65 -13.30 -13.97
C GLY A 166 5.11 -13.37 -14.40
N ARG A 167 5.90 -12.33 -14.25
CA ARG A 167 7.35 -12.45 -14.44
C ARG A 167 7.96 -13.29 -13.31
N LYS A 168 8.18 -14.58 -13.53
CA LYS A 168 9.06 -15.38 -12.66
C LYS A 168 10.40 -14.65 -12.59
N ARG A 169 10.82 -14.22 -11.40
CA ARG A 169 12.20 -13.78 -11.17
C ARG A 169 13.10 -14.94 -11.65
N ARG A 170 13.82 -14.75 -12.74
CA ARG A 170 14.93 -15.60 -13.05
C ARG A 170 15.92 -15.42 -11.90
N HIS A 171 16.03 -16.41 -11.03
CA HIS A 171 17.14 -16.49 -10.12
C HIS A 171 18.41 -16.50 -11.00
N ARG A 172 19.15 -15.39 -10.97
CA ARG A 172 20.53 -15.42 -11.42
C ARG A 172 21.29 -16.31 -10.44
N THR A 173 21.34 -17.59 -10.76
CA THR A 173 22.36 -18.45 -10.18
C THR A 173 23.69 -17.84 -10.63
N ALA A 174 24.38 -17.16 -9.70
CA ALA A 174 25.76 -16.78 -9.89
C ALA A 174 26.53 -18.09 -10.15
N ARG A 175 26.94 -18.32 -11.39
CA ARG A 175 27.94 -19.33 -11.70
C ARG A 175 29.18 -18.93 -10.90
N ARG A 176 29.50 -19.67 -9.87
CA ARG A 176 30.82 -19.62 -9.26
C ARG A 176 31.81 -19.95 -10.37
N PRO A 177 32.87 -19.11 -10.59
CA PRO A 177 33.95 -19.52 -11.47
C PRO A 177 34.58 -20.77 -10.88
N GLY A 178 34.65 -21.84 -11.69
CA GLY A 178 35.29 -23.07 -11.28
C GLY A 178 36.77 -22.77 -10.94
N VAL A 179 37.19 -23.20 -9.76
CA VAL A 179 38.58 -23.29 -9.40
C VAL A 179 39.23 -24.31 -10.35
N GLY A 180 40.05 -23.81 -11.26
CA GLY A 180 40.81 -24.66 -12.17
C GLY A 180 41.76 -25.51 -11.34
N LEU A 181 41.66 -26.82 -11.49
CA LEU A 181 42.68 -27.78 -11.02
C LEU A 181 43.99 -27.49 -11.71
N VAL A 182 44.99 -27.14 -10.92
CA VAL A 182 46.38 -27.07 -11.37
C VAL A 182 46.88 -28.49 -11.60
N PRO A 183 47.43 -28.85 -12.76
CA PRO A 183 48.01 -30.17 -12.95
C PRO A 183 49.29 -30.28 -12.13
N ASN A 184 49.36 -31.34 -11.34
CA ASN A 184 50.53 -31.71 -10.57
C ASN A 184 51.64 -32.24 -11.54
N LEU A 185 52.69 -31.49 -11.73
CA LEU A 185 53.90 -31.96 -12.40
C LEU A 185 54.83 -32.56 -11.33
N SER A 186 54.70 -33.84 -11.08
CA SER A 186 55.74 -34.64 -10.48
C SER A 186 56.28 -35.59 -11.58
N GLY A 187 57.52 -35.41 -11.93
CA GLY A 187 58.24 -36.28 -12.84
C GLY A 187 59.72 -36.15 -12.65
N THR A 188 60.30 -37.09 -11.98
CA THR A 188 61.66 -37.64 -11.99
C THR A 188 62.82 -36.72 -12.42
#